data_882b17893babce6dde48b97ccc229351
#
_entry.id   882b17893babce6dde48b97ccc229351
#
_cell.length_a   1.000
_cell.length_b   1.000
_cell.length_c   1.000
_cell.angle_alpha   90.00
_cell.angle_beta   90.00
_cell.angle_gamma   90.00
#
_symmetry.space_group_name_H-M   'P 1'
#
loop_
_entity.id
_entity.type
_entity.pdbx_description
1 polymer ?
#
loop_
_entity_poly.entity_id
_entity_poly.type
_entity_poly.pdbx_seq_one_letter_code
_entity_poly.pdbx_strand_id
1 'polypeptide(L)'
;MKWRVWLLSLGITLFCVLIFGLASTQVYYKSSVDDGRNYLSVYMNEYDESEYPRNEAGAKAFSEKIGGARVTFMDAQGHVIADSEAEKIDVNHSDRAEIIEAIENGVNGNGFAVRSSETIGKSMMYYCRNFDGAYLVRIAIATDSDWMIFVKTLPALASFFAVILMLCVAAAFIATNIVVSPVKKLAEEAAANDNVTSKYTELRPVAELLNERSRNIHRQMEEIQAEKEAVVEARSSKDEFIANVTHEMNTPLTSIRGYAELLGAGGMSEEQKAIAYKTILTQSDRLSSLIACIINYSEIESDDLPAYEVDFSALARETLCALKPEADKRGVTIEAHIDENVILMSRQERLSELFGNLVRNAIKYNKEGGKIFVTLNRENLIVEDTGIGISKENLSKVFSRFFTVDKSHSGKNGGFGLGLAVAKKICVKSGWQIGVESELGKGSKFTVKF
;
A
#
# COMPACT_ATOMS: atom_id res chain seq x y z
N MET A 1 19.72 -5.64 3.35
CA MET A 1 20.26 -4.29 3.54
C MET A 1 21.43 -4.23 4.53
N LYS A 2 21.33 -4.80 5.74
CA LYS A 2 22.40 -4.82 6.78
C LYS A 2 23.75 -5.33 6.27
N TRP A 3 23.79 -6.47 5.57
CA TRP A 3 25.01 -7.08 5.05
C TRP A 3 25.75 -6.20 4.03
N ARG A 4 25.02 -5.46 3.17
CA ARG A 4 25.63 -4.57 2.19
C ARG A 4 26.30 -3.35 2.83
N VAL A 5 25.70 -2.79 3.89
CA VAL A 5 26.29 -1.68 4.64
C VAL A 5 27.58 -2.15 5.35
N TRP A 6 27.56 -3.35 5.92
CA TRP A 6 28.73 -3.96 6.55
C TRP A 6 29.89 -4.19 5.59
N LEU A 7 29.62 -4.76 4.41
CA LEU A 7 30.63 -4.96 3.38
C LEU A 7 31.23 -3.66 2.87
N LEU A 8 30.40 -2.63 2.70
CA LEU A 8 30.84 -1.34 2.22
C LEU A 8 31.69 -0.61 3.27
N SER A 9 31.30 -0.64 4.54
CA SER A 9 32.10 -0.07 5.63
C SER A 9 33.43 -0.80 5.80
N LEU A 10 33.45 -2.13 5.72
CA LEU A 10 34.67 -2.94 5.77
C LEU A 10 35.60 -2.60 4.59
N GLY A 11 35.08 -2.48 3.38
CA GLY A 11 35.87 -2.11 2.19
C GLY A 11 36.52 -0.74 2.32
N ILE A 12 35.76 0.26 2.76
CA ILE A 12 36.27 1.62 2.99
C ILE A 12 37.35 1.61 4.08
N THR A 13 37.12 0.91 5.17
CA THR A 13 38.08 0.82 6.28
C THR A 13 39.40 0.18 5.82
N LEU A 14 39.30 -0.93 5.08
CA LEU A 14 40.49 -1.62 4.53
C LEU A 14 41.29 -0.71 3.60
N PHE A 15 40.58 0.03 2.72
CA PHE A 15 41.19 0.96 1.79
C PHE A 15 41.91 2.11 2.51
N CYS A 16 41.27 2.71 3.52
CA CYS A 16 41.89 3.78 4.32
C CYS A 16 43.13 3.30 5.06
N VAL A 17 43.11 2.10 5.66
CA VAL A 17 44.24 1.54 6.37
C VAL A 17 45.39 1.27 5.42
N LEU A 18 45.12 0.79 4.19
CA LEU A 18 46.16 0.52 3.19
C LEU A 18 46.84 1.81 2.73
N ILE A 19 46.07 2.87 2.43
CA ILE A 19 46.61 4.19 2.08
C ILE A 19 47.45 4.75 3.23
N PHE A 20 46.89 4.72 4.46
CA PHE A 20 47.59 5.21 5.64
C PHE A 20 48.90 4.46 5.90
N GLY A 21 48.89 3.11 5.72
CA GLY A 21 50.08 2.29 5.85
C GLY A 21 51.17 2.67 4.87
N LEU A 22 50.84 2.84 3.60
CA LEU A 22 51.78 3.27 2.57
C LEU A 22 52.34 4.67 2.86
N ALA A 23 51.48 5.62 3.18
CA ALA A 23 51.88 6.98 3.51
C ALA A 23 52.76 7.05 4.76
N SER A 24 52.40 6.31 5.81
CA SER A 24 53.16 6.22 7.04
C SER A 24 54.58 5.62 6.82
N THR A 25 54.67 4.58 6.00
CA THR A 25 55.94 3.95 5.66
C THR A 25 56.88 4.94 4.94
N GLN A 26 56.35 5.72 3.98
CA GLN A 26 57.11 6.74 3.27
C GLN A 26 57.62 7.86 4.22
N VAL A 27 56.73 8.35 5.07
CA VAL A 27 57.08 9.41 6.04
C VAL A 27 58.16 8.91 7.01
N TYR A 28 58.01 7.69 7.53
CA TYR A 28 58.97 7.10 8.45
C TYR A 28 60.34 6.89 7.77
N TYR A 29 60.34 6.34 6.53
CA TYR A 29 61.58 6.17 5.76
C TYR A 29 62.28 7.50 5.56
N LYS A 30 61.59 8.54 5.09
CA LYS A 30 62.13 9.87 4.90
C LYS A 30 62.72 10.46 6.20
N SER A 31 61.98 10.34 7.30
CA SER A 31 62.48 10.77 8.62
C SER A 31 63.73 10.02 9.03
N SER A 32 63.77 8.69 8.84
CA SER A 32 64.94 7.86 9.18
C SER A 32 66.16 8.22 8.37
N VAL A 33 65.96 8.55 7.07
CA VAL A 33 67.06 9.00 6.17
C VAL A 33 67.58 10.39 6.60
N ASP A 34 66.68 11.32 6.90
CA ASP A 34 67.05 12.67 7.37
C ASP A 34 67.74 12.62 8.73
N ASP A 35 67.30 11.78 9.67
CA ASP A 35 67.95 11.58 10.95
C ASP A 35 69.35 10.98 10.77
N GLY A 36 69.47 9.95 9.92
CA GLY A 36 70.73 9.34 9.60
C GLY A 36 71.70 10.31 8.95
N ARG A 37 71.24 11.16 8.03
CA ARG A 37 72.06 12.22 7.40
C ARG A 37 72.58 13.20 8.46
N ASN A 38 71.72 13.67 9.34
CA ASN A 38 72.09 14.58 10.41
C ASN A 38 73.11 13.94 11.36
N TYR A 39 72.89 12.68 11.75
CA TYR A 39 73.82 11.90 12.59
C TYR A 39 75.20 11.83 11.94
N LEU A 40 75.29 11.41 10.69
CA LEU A 40 76.53 11.29 9.96
C LEU A 40 77.24 12.68 9.78
N SER A 41 76.46 13.74 9.57
CA SER A 41 77.02 15.09 9.44
C SER A 41 77.65 15.59 10.72
N VAL A 42 77.09 15.28 11.89
CA VAL A 42 77.64 15.65 13.21
C VAL A 42 78.93 14.95 13.42
N TYR A 43 78.96 13.64 13.19
CA TYR A 43 80.23 12.89 13.36
C TYR A 43 81.32 13.27 12.37
N MET A 44 80.98 13.61 11.14
CA MET A 44 81.93 14.17 10.17
C MET A 44 82.61 15.46 10.65
N ASN A 45 81.87 16.30 11.42
CA ASN A 45 82.46 17.51 12.00
C ASN A 45 83.45 17.24 13.19
N GLU A 46 83.40 16.03 13.78
CA GLU A 46 84.31 15.61 14.81
C GLU A 46 85.67 15.00 14.27
N TYR A 47 85.74 14.84 12.93
CA TYR A 47 86.95 14.32 12.33
C TYR A 47 88.08 15.35 12.35
N ASP A 48 89.23 15.00 12.91
CA ASP A 48 90.46 15.75 12.90
C ASP A 48 91.63 14.83 12.41
N GLU A 49 92.26 15.26 11.33
CA GLU A 49 93.41 14.49 10.75
C GLU A 49 94.55 14.31 11.72
N SER A 50 94.77 15.24 12.64
CA SER A 50 95.86 15.15 13.66
C SER A 50 95.60 14.04 14.66
N GLU A 51 94.33 13.74 14.96
CA GLU A 51 93.90 12.69 15.88
C GLU A 51 93.69 11.35 15.15
N TYR A 52 93.13 11.40 13.90
CA TYR A 52 92.83 10.24 13.08
C TYR A 52 93.55 10.31 11.71
N PRO A 53 94.85 9.86 11.65
CA PRO A 53 95.64 9.90 10.45
C PRO A 53 95.03 9.06 9.32
N ARG A 54 95.24 9.40 8.05
CA ARG A 54 94.67 8.75 6.86
C ARG A 54 95.38 7.37 6.58
N ASN A 55 95.32 6.47 7.55
CA ASN A 55 95.72 5.09 7.42
C ASN A 55 94.71 4.15 8.07
N GLU A 56 94.90 2.82 7.99
CA GLU A 56 94.00 1.82 8.50
C GLU A 56 93.79 1.97 10.01
N ALA A 57 94.81 2.28 10.79
CA ALA A 57 94.66 2.50 12.24
C ALA A 57 93.82 3.69 12.61
N GLY A 58 93.99 4.83 11.85
CA GLY A 58 93.17 6.03 12.03
C GLY A 58 91.73 5.80 11.59
N ALA A 59 91.47 5.06 10.48
CA ALA A 59 90.11 4.70 10.04
C ALA A 59 89.41 3.82 11.11
N LYS A 60 90.08 2.85 11.69
CA LYS A 60 89.50 2.03 12.75
C LYS A 60 89.26 2.84 14.04
N ALA A 61 90.19 3.67 14.45
CA ALA A 61 90.02 4.53 15.64
C ALA A 61 88.87 5.52 15.50
N PHE A 62 88.77 6.12 14.35
CA PHE A 62 87.63 7.03 14.07
C PHE A 62 86.30 6.27 13.98
N SER A 63 86.25 5.09 13.37
CA SER A 63 85.12 4.21 13.39
C SER A 63 84.61 3.86 14.79
N GLU A 64 85.53 3.50 15.70
CA GLU A 64 85.22 3.23 17.11
C GLU A 64 84.63 4.45 17.82
N LYS A 65 85.18 5.63 17.59
CA LYS A 65 84.69 6.90 18.14
C LYS A 65 83.28 7.20 17.74
N ILE A 66 82.96 6.94 16.48
CA ILE A 66 81.62 7.23 15.91
C ILE A 66 80.67 6.04 15.97
N GLY A 67 80.78 5.17 16.95
CA GLY A 67 79.91 4.06 17.25
C GLY A 67 79.93 2.91 16.25
N GLY A 68 81.08 2.68 15.59
CA GLY A 68 81.29 1.56 14.65
C GLY A 68 80.78 1.83 13.23
N ALA A 69 80.60 3.09 12.88
CA ALA A 69 80.28 3.45 11.47
C ALA A 69 81.51 3.17 10.60
N ARG A 70 81.31 2.65 9.40
CA ARG A 70 82.42 2.37 8.48
C ARG A 70 83.02 3.71 7.99
N VAL A 71 84.38 3.80 8.11
CA VAL A 71 85.17 4.96 7.70
C VAL A 71 86.02 4.58 6.52
N THR A 72 86.03 5.43 5.47
CA THR A 72 86.91 5.26 4.30
C THR A 72 87.64 6.57 4.02
N PHE A 73 88.91 6.53 4.00
CA PHE A 73 89.76 7.65 3.53
C PHE A 73 90.09 7.46 2.07
N MET A 74 90.03 8.56 1.29
CA MET A 74 90.28 8.53 -0.15
C MET A 74 91.13 9.72 -0.53
N ASP A 75 91.82 9.61 -1.67
CA ASP A 75 92.45 10.76 -2.29
C ASP A 75 91.43 11.71 -2.97
N ALA A 76 91.87 12.84 -3.49
CA ALA A 76 91.08 13.80 -4.16
C ALA A 76 90.39 13.26 -5.48
N GLN A 77 90.88 12.14 -5.98
CA GLN A 77 90.36 11.42 -7.18
C GLN A 77 89.43 10.26 -6.79
N GLY A 78 89.20 10.02 -5.52
CA GLY A 78 88.29 8.96 -5.04
C GLY A 78 88.89 7.58 -4.93
N HIS A 79 90.23 7.44 -5.04
CA HIS A 79 90.95 6.15 -4.74
C HIS A 79 91.00 5.94 -3.24
N VAL A 80 90.65 4.76 -2.81
CA VAL A 80 90.65 4.38 -1.39
C VAL A 80 92.09 4.27 -0.84
N ILE A 81 92.44 5.06 0.17
CA ILE A 81 93.69 5.03 0.88
C ILE A 81 93.64 4.06 2.08
N ALA A 82 92.56 4.09 2.85
CA ALA A 82 92.35 3.23 4.00
C ALA A 82 90.82 3.10 4.24
N ASP A 83 90.42 1.94 4.81
CA ASP A 83 89.03 1.61 5.17
C ASP A 83 89.03 0.86 6.49
N SER A 84 88.04 1.15 7.35
CA SER A 84 87.96 0.52 8.68
C SER A 84 87.51 -0.96 8.65
N GLU A 85 86.86 -1.42 7.55
CA GLU A 85 86.30 -2.76 7.42
C GLU A 85 86.84 -3.58 6.27
N ALA A 86 87.46 -2.99 5.22
CA ALA A 86 87.88 -3.67 4.01
C ALA A 86 89.37 -3.88 3.97
N GLU A 87 89.85 -5.17 3.79
CA GLU A 87 91.25 -5.52 3.64
C GLU A 87 91.80 -5.22 2.24
N LYS A 88 90.98 -5.07 1.21
CA LYS A 88 91.40 -4.72 -0.18
C LYS A 88 91.16 -3.22 -0.48
N ILE A 89 92.29 -2.52 -0.65
CA ILE A 89 92.28 -1.03 -0.77
C ILE A 89 92.33 -0.55 -2.21
N ASP A 90 92.56 -1.40 -3.19
CA ASP A 90 92.72 -0.99 -4.60
C ASP A 90 91.36 -0.87 -5.32
N VAL A 91 90.50 0.06 -4.87
CA VAL A 91 89.17 0.34 -5.47
C VAL A 91 89.03 1.85 -5.61
N ASN A 92 88.58 2.28 -6.81
CA ASN A 92 88.20 3.67 -7.05
C ASN A 92 86.65 3.81 -6.83
N HIS A 93 86.25 4.85 -6.09
CA HIS A 93 84.91 5.16 -5.76
C HIS A 93 84.41 6.48 -6.34
N SER A 94 85.15 7.08 -7.30
CA SER A 94 84.87 8.35 -7.91
C SER A 94 83.48 8.43 -8.61
N ASP A 95 82.93 7.26 -8.98
CA ASP A 95 81.62 7.11 -9.61
C ASP A 95 80.41 7.10 -8.62
N ARG A 96 80.69 7.20 -7.33
CA ARG A 96 79.67 7.14 -6.31
C ARG A 96 79.02 8.49 -6.09
N ALA A 97 77.63 8.50 -6.00
CA ALA A 97 76.85 9.71 -5.91
C ALA A 97 77.25 10.63 -4.73
N GLU A 98 77.53 10.05 -3.58
CA GLU A 98 78.00 10.78 -2.41
C GLU A 98 79.38 11.46 -2.61
N ILE A 99 80.22 10.89 -3.45
CA ILE A 99 81.57 11.42 -3.75
C ILE A 99 81.46 12.49 -4.81
N ILE A 100 80.71 12.24 -5.86
CA ILE A 100 80.45 13.25 -6.92
C ILE A 100 79.88 14.51 -6.31
N GLU A 101 78.82 14.37 -5.46
CA GLU A 101 78.18 15.47 -4.78
C GLU A 101 79.16 16.24 -3.86
N ALA A 102 80.01 15.53 -3.12
CA ALA A 102 80.99 16.16 -2.23
C ALA A 102 82.06 16.96 -3.03
N ILE A 103 82.46 16.49 -4.20
CA ILE A 103 83.41 17.20 -5.10
C ILE A 103 82.74 18.38 -5.77
N GLU A 104 81.53 18.22 -6.30
CA GLU A 104 80.78 19.28 -6.97
C GLU A 104 80.43 20.44 -6.05
N ASN A 105 80.17 20.14 -4.77
CA ASN A 105 79.92 21.15 -3.72
C ASN A 105 81.19 21.93 -3.31
N GLY A 106 82.30 21.63 -3.91
CA GLY A 106 83.56 22.37 -3.77
C GLY A 106 84.38 22.01 -2.55
N VAL A 107 85.27 22.92 -2.13
CA VAL A 107 86.14 22.76 -0.96
C VAL A 107 85.24 22.69 0.29
N ASN A 108 85.48 21.66 1.13
CA ASN A 108 84.63 21.32 2.28
C ASN A 108 83.18 20.99 1.94
N GLY A 109 82.91 20.68 0.65
CA GLY A 109 81.64 20.21 0.16
C GLY A 109 81.28 18.85 0.74
N ASN A 110 79.99 18.64 0.93
CA ASN A 110 79.45 17.38 1.47
C ASN A 110 78.55 16.71 0.41
N GLY A 111 78.57 15.36 0.42
CA GLY A 111 77.68 14.54 -0.39
C GLY A 111 77.05 13.47 0.44
N PHE A 112 75.80 13.10 0.12
CA PHE A 112 75.02 12.10 0.80
C PHE A 112 74.33 11.17 -0.18
N ALA A 113 74.38 9.88 0.09
CA ALA A 113 73.59 8.91 -0.72
C ALA A 113 73.13 7.74 0.15
N VAL A 114 71.96 7.20 -0.23
CA VAL A 114 71.40 5.93 0.33
C VAL A 114 71.40 4.90 -0.78
N ARG A 115 72.13 3.82 -0.62
CA ARG A 115 72.23 2.76 -1.64
C ARG A 115 72.57 1.41 -1.02
N SER A 116 72.34 0.33 -1.74
CA SER A 116 72.77 -1.00 -1.33
C SER A 116 74.28 -1.10 -1.46
N SER A 117 74.92 -1.59 -0.41
CA SER A 117 76.33 -1.88 -0.44
C SER A 117 76.59 -3.18 -1.17
N GLU A 118 77.39 -3.14 -2.24
CA GLU A 118 77.86 -4.35 -2.98
C GLU A 118 78.74 -5.25 -2.12
N THR A 119 79.43 -4.69 -1.15
CA THR A 119 80.35 -5.39 -0.27
C THR A 119 79.62 -6.07 0.90
N ILE A 120 78.62 -5.47 1.50
CA ILE A 120 77.93 -5.90 2.72
C ILE A 120 76.55 -6.46 2.44
N GLY A 121 75.98 -6.22 1.27
CA GLY A 121 74.62 -6.69 0.90
C GLY A 121 73.46 -6.05 1.70
N LYS A 122 73.70 -4.90 2.33
CA LYS A 122 72.74 -4.14 3.14
C LYS A 122 72.56 -2.73 2.55
N SER A 123 71.39 -2.14 2.80
CA SER A 123 71.23 -0.72 2.51
C SER A 123 72.08 0.08 3.50
N MET A 124 72.83 1.06 2.95
CA MET A 124 73.76 1.90 3.69
C MET A 124 73.48 3.36 3.36
N MET A 125 73.62 4.20 4.39
CA MET A 125 73.69 5.67 4.23
C MET A 125 75.15 6.05 4.20
N TYR A 126 75.54 6.75 3.18
CA TYR A 126 76.88 7.25 2.95
C TYR A 126 76.89 8.76 3.08
N TYR A 127 77.89 9.29 3.84
CA TYR A 127 78.13 10.71 3.91
C TYR A 127 79.61 10.93 3.63
N CYS A 128 79.89 11.81 2.67
CA CYS A 128 81.25 12.10 2.27
C CYS A 128 81.53 13.60 2.42
N ARG A 129 82.73 13.95 2.86
CA ARG A 129 83.21 15.33 2.88
C ARG A 129 84.52 15.47 2.13
N ASN A 130 84.62 16.54 1.36
CA ASN A 130 85.85 16.95 0.67
C ASN A 130 86.64 17.92 1.57
N PHE A 131 87.75 17.47 2.13
CA PHE A 131 88.61 18.30 3.00
C PHE A 131 89.61 19.06 2.16
N ASP A 132 89.47 20.38 2.11
CA ASP A 132 90.36 21.35 1.45
C ASP A 132 90.70 21.04 -0.04
N GLY A 133 89.88 20.20 -0.70
CA GLY A 133 90.15 19.71 -2.04
C GLY A 133 91.34 18.72 -2.12
N ALA A 134 91.93 18.31 -1.01
CA ALA A 134 93.11 17.46 -0.93
C ALA A 134 92.78 15.96 -0.73
N TYR A 135 91.70 15.64 -0.04
CA TYR A 135 91.27 14.29 0.22
C TYR A 135 89.77 14.24 0.63
N LEU A 136 89.24 13.02 0.59
CA LEU A 136 87.86 12.73 0.96
C LEU A 136 87.77 11.79 2.14
N VAL A 137 86.83 12.11 3.05
CA VAL A 137 86.49 11.21 4.15
C VAL A 137 85.01 10.80 3.94
N ARG A 138 84.79 9.50 3.95
CA ARG A 138 83.41 8.95 3.84
C ARG A 138 83.12 8.12 5.09
N ILE A 139 82.00 8.36 5.68
CA ILE A 139 81.40 7.54 6.73
C ILE A 139 80.14 6.88 6.27
N ALA A 140 79.90 5.66 6.76
CA ALA A 140 78.67 4.96 6.32
C ALA A 140 78.10 4.15 7.49
N ILE A 141 76.73 4.17 7.55
CA ILE A 141 75.97 3.38 8.51
C ILE A 141 74.93 2.50 7.78
N ALA A 142 74.67 1.33 8.36
CA ALA A 142 73.62 0.46 7.84
C ALA A 142 72.26 1.08 8.13
N THR A 143 71.37 1.05 7.14
CA THR A 143 69.99 1.44 7.29
C THR A 143 69.06 0.27 6.91
N ASP A 144 67.87 0.28 7.49
CA ASP A 144 66.84 -0.68 7.08
C ASP A 144 66.35 -0.36 5.66
N SER A 145 66.10 -1.38 4.85
CA SER A 145 65.49 -1.20 3.54
C SER A 145 64.00 -0.85 3.73
N ASP A 146 63.40 -0.20 2.69
CA ASP A 146 61.96 0.15 2.69
C ASP A 146 61.09 -1.04 3.10
N TRP A 147 61.44 -2.24 2.61
CA TRP A 147 60.69 -3.45 2.96
C TRP A 147 60.82 -3.83 4.44
N MET A 148 62.02 -3.72 5.02
CA MET A 148 62.22 -4.02 6.43
C MET A 148 61.49 -3.04 7.36
N ILE A 149 61.45 -1.75 6.98
CA ILE A 149 60.71 -0.73 7.70
C ILE A 149 59.22 -1.02 7.64
N PHE A 150 58.68 -1.40 6.46
CA PHE A 150 57.29 -1.81 6.30
C PHE A 150 56.95 -2.99 7.23
N VAL A 151 57.77 -4.04 7.24
CA VAL A 151 57.54 -5.19 8.09
C VAL A 151 57.56 -4.84 9.58
N LYS A 152 58.49 -3.96 10.02
CA LYS A 152 58.55 -3.48 11.42
C LYS A 152 57.32 -2.64 11.83
N THR A 153 56.65 -1.97 10.88
CA THR A 153 55.44 -1.16 11.14
C THR A 153 54.15 -1.99 11.11
N LEU A 154 54.15 -3.20 10.55
CA LEU A 154 53.00 -4.07 10.44
C LEU A 154 52.22 -4.31 11.75
N PRO A 155 52.84 -4.58 12.93
CA PRO A 155 52.11 -4.79 14.17
C PRO A 155 51.36 -3.56 14.64
N ALA A 156 51.91 -2.35 14.44
CA ALA A 156 51.28 -1.10 14.77
C ALA A 156 50.09 -0.83 13.84
N LEU A 157 50.24 -1.09 12.54
CA LEU A 157 49.13 -1.00 11.56
C LEU A 157 48.02 -2.00 11.88
N ALA A 158 48.35 -3.23 12.25
CA ALA A 158 47.36 -4.23 12.63
C ALA A 158 46.57 -3.86 13.89
N SER A 159 47.25 -3.29 14.91
CA SER A 159 46.55 -2.81 16.11
C SER A 159 45.62 -1.63 15.81
N PHE A 160 46.06 -0.68 15.00
CA PHE A 160 45.25 0.44 14.57
C PHE A 160 44.01 0.00 13.75
N PHE A 161 44.19 -0.96 12.84
CA PHE A 161 43.10 -1.58 12.09
C PHE A 161 42.07 -2.26 13.02
N ALA A 162 42.54 -3.00 14.02
CA ALA A 162 41.65 -3.66 14.99
C ALA A 162 40.77 -2.65 15.76
N VAL A 163 41.36 -1.52 16.19
CA VAL A 163 40.61 -0.45 16.87
C VAL A 163 39.53 0.18 15.94
N ILE A 164 39.92 0.52 14.71
CA ILE A 164 38.98 1.07 13.75
C ILE A 164 37.84 0.08 13.45
N LEU A 165 38.17 -1.20 13.26
CA LEU A 165 37.17 -2.24 13.02
C LEU A 165 36.18 -2.35 14.19
N MET A 166 36.67 -2.31 15.42
CA MET A 166 35.83 -2.31 16.61
C MET A 166 34.90 -1.08 16.65
N LEU A 167 35.39 0.11 16.34
CA LEU A 167 34.60 1.32 16.28
C LEU A 167 33.51 1.26 15.18
N CYS A 168 33.88 0.73 14.01
CA CYS A 168 32.91 0.54 12.91
C CYS A 168 31.79 -0.45 13.29
N VAL A 169 32.15 -1.55 13.98
CA VAL A 169 31.16 -2.52 14.48
C VAL A 169 30.24 -1.87 15.51
N ALA A 170 30.77 -1.13 16.45
CA ALA A 170 30.01 -0.41 17.46
C ALA A 170 29.07 0.63 16.83
N ALA A 171 29.58 1.43 15.88
CA ALA A 171 28.77 2.43 15.16
C ALA A 171 27.64 1.77 14.35
N ALA A 172 27.90 0.64 13.66
CA ALA A 172 26.89 -0.11 12.93
C ALA A 172 25.81 -0.70 13.85
N PHE A 173 26.19 -1.18 15.03
CA PHE A 173 25.27 -1.69 16.05
C PHE A 173 24.38 -0.54 16.59
N ILE A 174 24.96 0.58 16.91
CA ILE A 174 24.25 1.77 17.39
C ILE A 174 23.29 2.27 16.32
N ALA A 175 23.75 2.44 15.08
CA ALA A 175 22.91 2.87 13.96
C ALA A 175 21.72 1.92 13.71
N THR A 176 21.95 0.59 13.84
CA THR A 176 20.88 -0.40 13.69
C THR A 176 19.80 -0.24 14.77
N ASN A 177 20.20 -0.02 16.01
CA ASN A 177 19.27 0.11 17.13
C ASN A 177 18.53 1.45 17.15
N ILE A 178 19.22 2.54 16.80
CA ILE A 178 18.63 3.89 16.85
C ILE A 178 17.78 4.18 15.61
N VAL A 179 18.16 3.71 14.42
CA VAL A 179 17.47 4.08 13.15
C VAL A 179 16.60 2.96 12.63
N VAL A 180 17.12 1.74 12.52
CA VAL A 180 16.41 0.64 11.84
C VAL A 180 15.35 0.00 12.73
N SER A 181 15.64 -0.21 14.01
CA SER A 181 14.70 -0.86 14.94
C SER A 181 13.40 -0.09 15.14
N PRO A 182 13.41 1.24 15.34
CA PRO A 182 12.17 2.02 15.45
C PRO A 182 11.29 1.99 14.20
N VAL A 183 11.91 2.08 13.02
CA VAL A 183 11.17 2.00 11.74
C VAL A 183 10.51 0.63 11.58
N LYS A 184 11.24 -0.45 11.93
CA LYS A 184 10.68 -1.81 11.87
C LYS A 184 9.51 -1.98 12.84
N LYS A 185 9.65 -1.51 14.09
CA LYS A 185 8.56 -1.56 15.08
C LYS A 185 7.33 -0.78 14.62
N LEU A 186 7.53 0.42 14.05
CA LEU A 186 6.45 1.25 13.54
C LEU A 186 5.69 0.56 12.40
N ALA A 187 6.41 -0.16 11.52
CA ALA A 187 5.79 -0.95 10.47
C ALA A 187 5.03 -2.18 11.00
N GLU A 188 5.55 -2.85 12.03
CA GLU A 188 4.89 -3.99 12.69
C GLU A 188 3.63 -3.53 13.46
N GLU A 189 3.71 -2.41 14.18
CA GLU A 189 2.56 -1.82 14.87
C GLU A 189 1.48 -1.36 13.89
N ALA A 190 1.86 -0.77 12.74
CA ALA A 190 0.92 -0.38 11.69
C ALA A 190 0.20 -1.55 11.01
N ALA A 191 0.81 -2.74 11.03
CA ALA A 191 0.16 -3.96 10.53
C ALA A 191 -0.80 -4.60 11.55
N ALA A 192 -0.61 -4.31 12.84
CA ALA A 192 -1.38 -4.92 13.93
C ALA A 192 -2.46 -3.99 14.52
N ASN A 193 -2.28 -2.68 14.44
CA ASN A 193 -3.13 -1.68 15.08
C ASN A 193 -3.45 -0.51 14.15
N ASP A 194 -4.68 -0.01 14.25
CA ASP A 194 -5.17 1.13 13.46
C ASP A 194 -4.64 2.49 13.92
N ASN A 195 -3.98 2.55 15.05
CA ASN A 195 -3.46 3.80 15.61
C ASN A 195 -2.02 3.62 16.08
N VAL A 196 -1.09 4.05 15.24
CA VAL A 196 0.35 3.95 15.44
C VAL A 196 0.90 5.27 15.98
N THR A 197 1.74 5.19 17.02
CA THR A 197 2.40 6.36 17.57
C THR A 197 3.92 6.18 17.57
N SER A 198 4.67 7.23 17.25
CA SER A 198 6.13 7.20 17.31
C SER A 198 6.66 8.09 18.44
N LYS A 199 7.63 7.57 19.21
CA LYS A 199 8.41 8.34 20.17
C LYS A 199 9.44 9.25 19.52
N TYR A 200 9.78 9.00 18.24
CA TYR A 200 10.77 9.76 17.49
C TYR A 200 10.09 10.84 16.67
N THR A 201 10.54 12.07 16.81
CA THR A 201 9.96 13.24 16.13
C THR A 201 10.01 13.11 14.62
N GLU A 202 11.10 12.53 14.09
CA GLU A 202 11.34 12.33 12.65
C GLU A 202 10.39 11.29 12.03
N LEU A 203 9.89 10.36 12.85
CA LEU A 203 8.97 9.30 12.39
C LEU A 203 7.49 9.64 12.62
N ARG A 204 7.20 10.76 13.29
CA ARG A 204 5.83 11.24 13.56
C ARG A 204 5.02 11.46 12.28
N PRO A 205 5.54 12.15 11.25
CA PRO A 205 4.80 12.34 10.01
C PRO A 205 4.48 11.02 9.30
N VAL A 206 5.37 10.03 9.40
CA VAL A 206 5.13 8.68 8.83
C VAL A 206 4.03 7.95 9.59
N ALA A 207 4.02 8.03 10.92
CA ALA A 207 2.96 7.44 11.75
C ALA A 207 1.59 8.10 11.46
N GLU A 208 1.54 9.42 11.33
CA GLU A 208 0.32 10.18 10.98
C GLU A 208 -0.21 9.77 9.59
N LEU A 209 0.68 9.67 8.59
CA LEU A 209 0.30 9.21 7.24
C LEU A 209 -0.24 7.78 7.26
N LEU A 210 0.38 6.88 8.02
CA LEU A 210 -0.10 5.49 8.16
C LEU A 210 -1.49 5.44 8.80
N ASN A 211 -1.71 6.22 9.87
CA ASN A 211 -3.00 6.32 10.54
C ASN A 211 -4.09 6.92 9.65
N GLU A 212 -3.76 7.92 8.83
CA GLU A 212 -4.68 8.50 7.86
C GLU A 212 -5.06 7.46 6.79
N ARG A 213 -4.07 6.74 6.26
CA ARG A 213 -4.30 5.67 5.27
C ARG A 213 -5.14 4.53 5.85
N SER A 214 -4.86 4.09 7.07
CA SER A 214 -5.66 3.06 7.74
C SER A 214 -7.12 3.50 7.89
N ARG A 215 -7.37 4.71 8.39
CA ARG A 215 -8.73 5.28 8.50
C ARG A 215 -9.46 5.35 7.17
N ASN A 216 -8.76 5.78 6.11
CA ASN A 216 -9.35 5.84 4.78
C ASN A 216 -9.72 4.44 4.25
N ILE A 217 -8.85 3.44 4.46
CA ILE A 217 -9.12 2.05 4.09
C ILE A 217 -10.34 1.49 4.84
N HIS A 218 -10.43 1.72 6.17
CA HIS A 218 -11.58 1.28 6.95
C HIS A 218 -12.88 1.89 6.44
N ARG A 219 -12.90 3.21 6.21
CA ARG A 219 -14.08 3.88 5.65
C ARG A 219 -14.49 3.33 4.29
N GLN A 220 -13.52 3.09 3.40
CA GLN A 220 -13.81 2.47 2.10
C GLN A 220 -14.33 1.04 2.24
N MET A 221 -13.80 0.26 3.19
CA MET A 221 -14.30 -1.08 3.47
C MET A 221 -15.73 -1.08 4.00
N GLU A 222 -16.09 -0.13 4.88
CA GLU A 222 -17.46 0.05 5.37
C GLU A 222 -18.42 0.44 4.23
N GLU A 223 -18.02 1.36 3.37
CA GLU A 223 -18.79 1.77 2.18
C GLU A 223 -19.02 0.57 1.23
N ILE A 224 -17.97 -0.17 0.91
CA ILE A 224 -18.05 -1.37 0.05
C ILE A 224 -18.91 -2.46 0.69
N GLN A 225 -18.80 -2.65 2.00
CA GLN A 225 -19.60 -3.65 2.70
C GLN A 225 -21.09 -3.28 2.67
N ALA A 226 -21.42 -2.01 2.92
CA ALA A 226 -22.79 -1.51 2.82
C ALA A 226 -23.36 -1.66 1.40
N GLU A 227 -22.58 -1.31 0.38
CA GLU A 227 -22.97 -1.49 -1.02
C GLU A 227 -23.18 -2.96 -1.37
N LYS A 228 -22.29 -3.84 -0.91
CA LYS A 228 -22.42 -5.29 -1.11
C LYS A 228 -23.69 -5.83 -0.46
N GLU A 229 -24.01 -5.41 0.75
CA GLU A 229 -25.23 -5.83 1.45
C GLU A 229 -26.49 -5.37 0.68
N ALA A 230 -26.51 -4.13 0.20
CA ALA A 230 -27.59 -3.61 -0.62
C ALA A 230 -27.77 -4.40 -1.95
N VAL A 231 -26.65 -4.75 -2.60
CA VAL A 231 -26.68 -5.58 -3.83
C VAL A 231 -27.20 -6.99 -3.54
N VAL A 232 -26.78 -7.60 -2.44
CA VAL A 232 -27.25 -8.94 -2.03
C VAL A 232 -28.74 -8.92 -1.72
N GLU A 233 -29.23 -7.90 -1.01
CA GLU A 233 -30.66 -7.74 -0.71
C GLU A 233 -31.48 -7.53 -1.99
N ALA A 234 -31.03 -6.64 -2.89
CA ALA A 234 -31.69 -6.40 -4.17
C ALA A 234 -31.75 -7.67 -5.02
N ARG A 235 -30.65 -8.46 -5.05
CA ARG A 235 -30.60 -9.74 -5.77
C ARG A 235 -31.57 -10.75 -5.17
N SER A 236 -31.55 -10.94 -3.86
CA SER A 236 -32.49 -11.84 -3.15
C SER A 236 -33.94 -11.48 -3.42
N SER A 237 -34.27 -10.19 -3.37
CA SER A 237 -35.62 -9.69 -3.68
C SER A 237 -36.01 -9.95 -5.15
N LYS A 238 -35.07 -9.88 -6.10
CA LYS A 238 -35.28 -10.21 -7.52
C LYS A 238 -35.49 -11.72 -7.69
N ASP A 239 -34.67 -12.54 -7.05
CA ASP A 239 -34.76 -14.02 -7.15
C ASP A 239 -36.10 -14.51 -6.59
N GLU A 240 -36.53 -13.96 -5.44
CA GLU A 240 -37.87 -14.23 -4.85
C GLU A 240 -38.99 -13.82 -5.79
N PHE A 241 -38.89 -12.64 -6.44
CA PHE A 241 -39.86 -12.18 -7.43
C PHE A 241 -39.97 -13.17 -8.59
N ILE A 242 -38.86 -13.63 -9.18
CA ILE A 242 -38.86 -14.58 -10.28
C ILE A 242 -39.47 -15.92 -9.86
N ALA A 243 -39.12 -16.41 -8.66
CA ALA A 243 -39.68 -17.65 -8.13
C ALA A 243 -41.22 -17.56 -7.97
N ASN A 244 -41.72 -16.47 -7.40
CA ASN A 244 -43.14 -16.24 -7.21
C ASN A 244 -43.88 -16.09 -8.55
N VAL A 245 -43.33 -15.34 -9.50
CA VAL A 245 -43.91 -15.25 -10.89
C VAL A 245 -44.01 -16.64 -11.50
N THR A 246 -42.93 -17.42 -11.46
CA THR A 246 -42.90 -18.77 -12.04
C THR A 246 -43.96 -19.67 -11.44
N HIS A 247 -44.12 -19.61 -10.10
CA HIS A 247 -45.14 -20.40 -9.41
C HIS A 247 -46.57 -19.98 -9.79
N GLU A 248 -46.86 -18.67 -9.83
CA GLU A 248 -48.20 -18.14 -10.19
C GLU A 248 -48.53 -18.37 -11.67
N MET A 249 -47.52 -18.49 -12.56
CA MET A 249 -47.72 -18.85 -13.97
C MET A 249 -47.94 -20.34 -14.16
N ASN A 250 -47.23 -21.20 -13.45
CA ASN A 250 -47.31 -22.67 -13.61
C ASN A 250 -48.68 -23.19 -13.17
N THR A 251 -49.33 -22.63 -12.18
CA THR A 251 -50.65 -23.08 -11.70
C THR A 251 -51.73 -23.03 -12.77
N PRO A 252 -52.02 -21.85 -13.40
CA PRO A 252 -53.01 -21.77 -14.47
C PRO A 252 -52.62 -22.60 -15.70
N LEU A 253 -51.30 -22.63 -16.06
CA LEU A 253 -50.80 -23.38 -17.20
C LEU A 253 -51.01 -24.87 -17.02
N THR A 254 -50.76 -25.43 -15.84
CA THR A 254 -51.02 -26.85 -15.54
C THR A 254 -52.51 -27.16 -15.64
N SER A 255 -53.37 -26.29 -15.17
CA SER A 255 -54.83 -26.44 -15.27
C SER A 255 -55.30 -26.41 -16.75
N ILE A 256 -54.82 -25.45 -17.54
CA ILE A 256 -55.12 -25.37 -18.97
C ILE A 256 -54.73 -26.66 -19.67
N ARG A 257 -53.47 -27.10 -19.44
CA ARG A 257 -52.92 -28.32 -20.05
C ARG A 257 -53.73 -29.56 -19.66
N GLY A 258 -54.02 -29.75 -18.37
CA GLY A 258 -54.76 -30.90 -17.88
C GLY A 258 -56.17 -31.00 -18.49
N TYR A 259 -56.93 -29.90 -18.56
CA TYR A 259 -58.24 -29.93 -19.21
C TYR A 259 -58.14 -30.09 -20.73
N ALA A 260 -57.13 -29.56 -21.39
CA ALA A 260 -56.89 -29.78 -22.82
C ALA A 260 -56.55 -31.27 -23.12
N GLU A 261 -55.73 -31.91 -22.31
CA GLU A 261 -55.40 -33.33 -22.41
C GLU A 261 -56.66 -34.22 -22.21
N LEU A 262 -57.50 -33.89 -21.21
CA LEU A 262 -58.77 -34.58 -20.96
C LEU A 262 -59.73 -34.45 -22.12
N LEU A 263 -59.83 -33.25 -22.70
CA LEU A 263 -60.67 -33.04 -23.91
C LEU A 263 -60.13 -33.83 -25.11
N GLY A 264 -58.79 -33.97 -25.27
CA GLY A 264 -58.14 -34.73 -26.34
C GLY A 264 -58.27 -36.22 -26.19
N ALA A 265 -58.33 -36.76 -24.95
CA ALA A 265 -58.50 -38.17 -24.68
C ALA A 265 -59.89 -38.72 -25.01
N GLY A 266 -60.86 -37.88 -25.16
CA GLY A 266 -62.24 -38.25 -25.41
C GLY A 266 -62.98 -38.81 -24.20
N GLY A 267 -64.25 -39.20 -24.35
CA GLY A 267 -65.05 -39.82 -23.29
C GLY A 267 -65.72 -38.86 -22.28
N MET A 268 -65.58 -37.56 -22.44
CA MET A 268 -66.23 -36.55 -21.60
C MET A 268 -67.69 -36.32 -22.04
N SER A 269 -68.63 -36.15 -21.10
CA SER A 269 -69.98 -35.67 -21.35
C SER A 269 -69.98 -34.21 -21.86
N GLU A 270 -71.04 -33.78 -22.54
CA GLU A 270 -71.14 -32.40 -23.01
C GLU A 270 -71.07 -31.36 -21.88
N GLU A 271 -71.58 -31.67 -20.68
CA GLU A 271 -71.45 -30.84 -19.48
C GLU A 271 -70.01 -30.74 -19.04
N GLN A 272 -69.27 -31.87 -19.02
CA GLN A 272 -67.87 -31.91 -18.65
C GLN A 272 -66.99 -31.12 -19.63
N LYS A 273 -67.29 -31.22 -20.96
CA LYS A 273 -66.63 -30.43 -22.01
C LYS A 273 -66.86 -28.94 -21.79
N ALA A 274 -68.09 -28.54 -21.49
CA ALA A 274 -68.43 -27.14 -21.22
C ALA A 274 -67.65 -26.58 -20.00
N ILE A 275 -67.53 -27.39 -18.93
CA ILE A 275 -66.73 -27.01 -17.76
C ILE A 275 -65.25 -26.91 -18.14
N ALA A 276 -64.71 -27.84 -18.92
CA ALA A 276 -63.33 -27.82 -19.37
C ALA A 276 -63.00 -26.58 -20.19
N TYR A 277 -63.82 -26.24 -21.19
CA TYR A 277 -63.67 -25.04 -22.01
C TYR A 277 -63.73 -23.75 -21.15
N LYS A 278 -64.72 -23.68 -20.28
CA LYS A 278 -64.84 -22.54 -19.35
C LYS A 278 -63.62 -22.38 -18.44
N THR A 279 -63.09 -23.48 -17.92
CA THR A 279 -61.91 -23.46 -17.07
C THR A 279 -60.69 -23.04 -17.87
N ILE A 280 -60.46 -23.57 -19.09
CA ILE A 280 -59.37 -23.15 -19.95
C ILE A 280 -59.42 -21.64 -20.22
N LEU A 281 -60.55 -21.10 -20.62
CA LEU A 281 -60.73 -19.67 -20.86
C LEU A 281 -60.44 -18.85 -19.61
N THR A 282 -61.04 -19.24 -18.49
CA THR A 282 -60.82 -18.53 -17.19
C THR A 282 -59.37 -18.49 -16.77
N GLN A 283 -58.63 -19.62 -16.93
CA GLN A 283 -57.19 -19.67 -16.58
C GLN A 283 -56.32 -18.95 -17.59
N SER A 284 -56.71 -18.88 -18.87
CA SER A 284 -56.05 -18.06 -19.90
C SER A 284 -56.17 -16.57 -19.60
N ASP A 285 -57.39 -16.10 -19.28
CA ASP A 285 -57.64 -14.70 -18.88
C ASP A 285 -56.84 -14.33 -17.61
N ARG A 286 -56.78 -15.27 -16.65
CA ARG A 286 -55.98 -15.10 -15.44
C ARG A 286 -54.48 -14.95 -15.74
N LEU A 287 -53.92 -15.80 -16.63
CA LEU A 287 -52.53 -15.73 -17.04
C LEU A 287 -52.21 -14.42 -17.76
N SER A 288 -53.09 -13.97 -18.68
CA SER A 288 -52.96 -12.70 -19.37
C SER A 288 -52.96 -11.50 -18.40
N SER A 289 -53.84 -11.53 -17.39
CA SER A 289 -53.89 -10.50 -16.33
C SER A 289 -52.64 -10.49 -15.47
N LEU A 290 -52.07 -11.66 -15.15
CA LEU A 290 -50.78 -11.77 -14.43
C LEU A 290 -49.64 -11.14 -15.22
N ILE A 291 -49.54 -11.47 -16.52
CA ILE A 291 -48.52 -10.93 -17.42
C ILE A 291 -48.64 -9.39 -17.49
N ALA A 292 -49.84 -8.86 -17.66
CA ALA A 292 -50.07 -7.42 -17.68
C ALA A 292 -49.65 -6.74 -16.38
N CYS A 293 -49.93 -7.35 -15.20
CA CYS A 293 -49.51 -6.82 -13.92
C CYS A 293 -47.96 -6.82 -13.76
N ILE A 294 -47.28 -7.85 -14.29
CA ILE A 294 -45.80 -7.98 -14.25
C ILE A 294 -45.18 -6.88 -15.15
N ILE A 295 -45.69 -6.72 -16.35
CA ILE A 295 -45.23 -5.69 -17.31
C ILE A 295 -45.38 -4.32 -16.67
N ASN A 296 -46.55 -4.00 -16.17
CA ASN A 296 -46.81 -2.72 -15.49
C ASN A 296 -45.89 -2.49 -14.32
N TYR A 297 -45.65 -3.52 -13.49
CA TYR A 297 -44.72 -3.43 -12.35
C TYR A 297 -43.30 -3.14 -12.82
N SER A 298 -42.84 -3.78 -13.91
CA SER A 298 -41.52 -3.55 -14.50
C SER A 298 -41.39 -2.16 -15.13
N GLU A 299 -42.42 -1.70 -15.84
CA GLU A 299 -42.41 -0.38 -16.45
C GLU A 299 -42.35 0.78 -15.44
N ILE A 300 -42.95 0.64 -14.25
CA ILE A 300 -42.80 1.62 -13.17
C ILE A 300 -41.35 1.78 -12.77
N GLU A 301 -40.52 0.71 -12.82
CA GLU A 301 -39.11 0.73 -12.46
C GLU A 301 -38.26 1.51 -13.47
N SER A 302 -38.51 1.27 -14.75
CA SER A 302 -37.77 1.85 -15.89
C SER A 302 -38.34 3.16 -16.41
N ASP A 303 -39.44 3.68 -15.80
CA ASP A 303 -40.14 4.83 -16.27
C ASP A 303 -39.40 6.13 -15.93
N ASP A 304 -38.60 6.64 -16.87
CA ASP A 304 -37.90 7.92 -16.81
C ASP A 304 -38.61 9.05 -17.54
N LEU A 305 -39.88 8.82 -17.95
CA LEU A 305 -40.64 9.81 -18.64
C LEU A 305 -41.02 10.98 -17.70
N PRO A 306 -41.03 12.22 -18.21
CA PRO A 306 -41.32 13.40 -17.39
C PRO A 306 -42.74 13.37 -16.84
N ALA A 307 -42.90 13.75 -15.58
CA ALA A 307 -44.17 14.02 -14.95
C ALA A 307 -44.73 15.33 -15.45
N TYR A 308 -46.06 15.44 -15.50
CA TYR A 308 -46.79 16.64 -15.88
C TYR A 308 -47.92 16.92 -14.88
N GLU A 309 -48.53 18.10 -14.96
CA GLU A 309 -49.66 18.47 -14.11
C GLU A 309 -50.87 17.63 -14.46
N VAL A 310 -51.44 16.92 -13.51
CA VAL A 310 -52.63 16.11 -13.65
C VAL A 310 -53.68 16.56 -12.64
N ASP A 311 -54.89 16.82 -13.09
CA ASP A 311 -56.07 17.04 -12.23
C ASP A 311 -56.50 15.68 -11.64
N PHE A 312 -55.98 15.39 -10.43
CA PHE A 312 -56.29 14.15 -9.74
C PHE A 312 -57.76 14.12 -9.26
N SER A 313 -58.38 15.26 -9.03
CA SER A 313 -59.82 15.35 -8.67
C SER A 313 -60.71 14.80 -9.77
N ALA A 314 -60.49 15.25 -11.01
CA ALA A 314 -61.23 14.78 -12.19
C ALA A 314 -61.00 13.27 -12.41
N LEU A 315 -59.72 12.84 -12.38
CA LEU A 315 -59.31 11.45 -12.57
C LEU A 315 -59.88 10.50 -11.50
N ALA A 316 -59.93 10.92 -10.23
CA ALA A 316 -60.51 10.14 -9.15
C ALA A 316 -62.01 9.94 -9.33
N ARG A 317 -62.76 11.00 -9.73
CA ARG A 317 -64.21 10.88 -10.01
C ARG A 317 -64.47 9.94 -11.19
N GLU A 318 -63.68 10.03 -12.26
CA GLU A 318 -63.78 9.13 -13.42
C GLU A 318 -63.51 7.67 -13.01
N THR A 319 -62.43 7.42 -12.24
CA THR A 319 -62.07 6.09 -11.76
C THR A 319 -63.17 5.50 -10.86
N LEU A 320 -63.74 6.28 -9.94
CA LEU A 320 -64.85 5.82 -9.09
C LEU A 320 -66.09 5.49 -9.91
N CYS A 321 -66.42 6.31 -10.93
CA CYS A 321 -67.55 6.04 -11.85
C CYS A 321 -67.35 4.71 -12.58
N ALA A 322 -66.15 4.43 -13.05
CA ALA A 322 -65.79 3.16 -13.72
C ALA A 322 -65.84 1.94 -12.79
N LEU A 323 -65.55 2.10 -11.49
CA LEU A 323 -65.56 1.02 -10.52
C LEU A 323 -66.89 0.80 -9.80
N LYS A 324 -67.86 1.74 -9.96
CA LYS A 324 -69.18 1.67 -9.35
C LYS A 324 -69.93 0.38 -9.68
N PRO A 325 -70.03 -0.10 -10.95
CA PRO A 325 -70.70 -1.36 -11.25
C PRO A 325 -70.09 -2.59 -10.53
N GLU A 326 -68.81 -2.58 -10.26
CA GLU A 326 -68.11 -3.67 -9.51
C GLU A 326 -68.49 -3.61 -8.02
N ALA A 327 -68.54 -2.40 -7.43
CA ALA A 327 -69.00 -2.19 -6.08
C ALA A 327 -70.47 -2.60 -5.88
N ASP A 328 -71.37 -2.14 -6.80
CA ASP A 328 -72.80 -2.46 -6.76
C ASP A 328 -73.05 -3.97 -6.85
N LYS A 329 -72.32 -4.68 -7.70
CA LYS A 329 -72.38 -6.14 -7.83
C LYS A 329 -72.02 -6.88 -6.53
N ARG A 330 -71.20 -6.25 -5.68
CA ARG A 330 -70.81 -6.79 -4.36
C ARG A 330 -71.60 -6.23 -3.20
N GLY A 331 -72.60 -5.37 -3.49
CA GLY A 331 -73.39 -4.72 -2.46
C GLY A 331 -72.62 -3.73 -1.60
N VAL A 332 -71.53 -3.13 -2.16
CA VAL A 332 -70.69 -2.18 -1.44
C VAL A 332 -71.00 -0.75 -1.87
N THR A 333 -71.20 0.14 -0.89
CA THR A 333 -71.49 1.55 -1.15
C THR A 333 -70.20 2.37 -1.08
N ILE A 334 -69.97 3.26 -2.10
CA ILE A 334 -68.82 4.17 -2.10
C ILE A 334 -69.30 5.58 -1.75
N GLU A 335 -68.75 6.16 -0.69
CA GLU A 335 -68.94 7.56 -0.28
C GLU A 335 -67.61 8.30 -0.53
N ALA A 336 -67.66 9.37 -1.38
CA ALA A 336 -66.45 10.07 -1.77
C ALA A 336 -66.51 11.56 -1.41
N HIS A 337 -65.49 12.06 -0.77
CA HIS A 337 -65.24 13.47 -0.53
C HIS A 337 -63.95 13.87 -1.26
N ILE A 338 -64.09 14.54 -2.41
CA ILE A 338 -62.99 14.88 -3.28
C ILE A 338 -62.98 16.39 -3.44
N ASP A 339 -61.93 17.03 -2.93
CA ASP A 339 -61.68 18.46 -3.12
C ASP A 339 -61.53 18.78 -4.60
N GLU A 340 -61.86 20.02 -4.99
CA GLU A 340 -61.69 20.46 -6.36
C GLU A 340 -60.24 20.92 -6.62
N ASN A 341 -59.79 20.71 -7.87
CA ASN A 341 -58.47 21.18 -8.33
C ASN A 341 -57.28 20.69 -7.49
N VAL A 342 -57.27 19.40 -7.14
CA VAL A 342 -56.08 18.73 -6.61
C VAL A 342 -55.17 18.38 -7.77
N ILE A 343 -54.22 19.26 -8.06
CA ILE A 343 -53.25 19.10 -9.14
C ILE A 343 -51.98 18.45 -8.59
N LEU A 344 -51.52 17.36 -9.18
CA LEU A 344 -50.28 16.65 -8.80
C LEU A 344 -49.35 16.53 -10.01
N MET A 345 -48.04 16.65 -9.74
CA MET A 345 -47.00 16.36 -10.72
C MET A 345 -46.80 14.85 -10.81
N SER A 346 -47.41 14.24 -11.83
CA SER A 346 -47.34 12.79 -12.06
C SER A 346 -47.73 12.46 -13.50
N ARG A 347 -47.92 11.18 -13.78
CA ARG A 347 -48.55 10.71 -15.02
C ARG A 347 -49.94 10.21 -14.72
N GLN A 348 -50.90 10.51 -15.61
CA GLN A 348 -52.30 10.13 -15.45
C GLN A 348 -52.48 8.62 -15.26
N GLU A 349 -51.74 7.82 -16.01
CA GLU A 349 -51.77 6.35 -15.93
C GLU A 349 -51.35 5.87 -14.55
N ARG A 350 -50.28 6.48 -13.94
CA ARG A 350 -49.78 6.11 -12.61
C ARG A 350 -50.76 6.48 -11.50
N LEU A 351 -51.34 7.64 -11.57
CA LEU A 351 -52.39 8.06 -10.61
C LEU A 351 -53.63 7.19 -10.70
N SER A 352 -54.08 6.87 -11.92
CA SER A 352 -55.20 5.97 -12.16
C SER A 352 -54.93 4.55 -11.61
N GLU A 353 -53.72 4.07 -11.82
CA GLU A 353 -53.29 2.76 -11.32
C GLU A 353 -53.16 2.72 -9.79
N LEU A 354 -52.54 3.73 -9.16
CA LEU A 354 -52.47 3.88 -7.71
C LEU A 354 -53.85 3.87 -7.09
N PHE A 355 -54.70 4.79 -7.53
CA PHE A 355 -56.03 4.95 -6.98
C PHE A 355 -56.94 3.76 -7.25
N GLY A 356 -56.91 3.25 -8.49
CA GLY A 356 -57.66 2.07 -8.86
C GLY A 356 -57.29 0.82 -8.07
N ASN A 357 -55.98 0.62 -7.75
CA ASN A 357 -55.54 -0.50 -6.91
C ASN A 357 -56.05 -0.40 -5.46
N LEU A 358 -56.04 0.80 -4.87
CA LEU A 358 -56.58 1.02 -3.52
C LEU A 358 -58.08 0.77 -3.46
N VAL A 359 -58.86 1.37 -4.42
CA VAL A 359 -60.32 1.24 -4.44
C VAL A 359 -60.76 -0.19 -4.77
N ARG A 360 -60.13 -0.86 -5.76
CA ARG A 360 -60.42 -2.27 -6.06
C ARG A 360 -60.14 -3.18 -4.87
N ASN A 361 -59.07 -2.94 -4.11
CA ASN A 361 -58.82 -3.68 -2.89
C ASN A 361 -59.92 -3.45 -1.84
N ALA A 362 -60.35 -2.20 -1.65
CA ALA A 362 -61.43 -1.88 -0.72
C ALA A 362 -62.76 -2.53 -1.11
N ILE A 363 -63.08 -2.61 -2.43
CA ILE A 363 -64.26 -3.33 -2.94
C ILE A 363 -64.12 -4.85 -2.71
N LYS A 364 -62.96 -5.39 -3.06
CA LYS A 364 -62.70 -6.85 -3.03
C LYS A 364 -62.75 -7.45 -1.65
N TYR A 365 -62.17 -6.79 -0.65
CA TYR A 365 -62.04 -7.26 0.71
C TYR A 365 -63.09 -6.72 1.66
N ASN A 366 -64.14 -6.05 1.11
CA ASN A 366 -65.30 -5.60 1.88
C ASN A 366 -66.25 -6.75 2.17
N LYS A 367 -67.13 -6.52 3.12
CA LYS A 367 -68.28 -7.38 3.44
C LYS A 367 -69.51 -6.92 2.65
N GLU A 368 -70.48 -7.80 2.45
CA GLU A 368 -71.75 -7.48 1.86
C GLU A 368 -72.46 -6.39 2.70
N GLY A 369 -73.00 -5.35 2.03
CA GLY A 369 -73.56 -4.18 2.70
C GLY A 369 -72.53 -3.21 3.30
N GLY A 370 -71.21 -3.43 3.04
CA GLY A 370 -70.14 -2.60 3.56
C GLY A 370 -70.03 -1.26 2.82
N LYS A 371 -69.18 -0.38 3.38
CA LYS A 371 -68.93 0.96 2.84
C LYS A 371 -67.48 1.17 2.55
N ILE A 372 -67.16 2.07 1.58
CA ILE A 372 -65.83 2.60 1.25
C ILE A 372 -65.91 4.11 1.34
N PHE A 373 -65.02 4.70 2.14
CA PHE A 373 -64.90 6.14 2.26
C PHE A 373 -63.63 6.58 1.52
N VAL A 374 -63.78 7.47 0.54
CA VAL A 374 -62.67 8.04 -0.22
C VAL A 374 -62.54 9.51 0.11
N THR A 375 -61.40 9.95 0.59
CA THR A 375 -61.12 11.37 0.84
C THR A 375 -59.88 11.76 0.03
N LEU A 376 -60.00 12.80 -0.78
CA LEU A 376 -58.87 13.36 -1.54
C LEU A 376 -58.79 14.86 -1.27
N ASN A 377 -57.65 15.29 -0.78
CA ASN A 377 -57.32 16.70 -0.64
C ASN A 377 -55.90 16.97 -1.17
N ARG A 378 -55.37 18.20 -1.02
CA ARG A 378 -54.03 18.58 -1.54
C ARG A 378 -52.85 17.87 -0.85
N GLU A 379 -53.05 17.31 0.32
CA GLU A 379 -52.00 16.66 1.12
C GLU A 379 -52.10 15.14 1.10
N ASN A 380 -53.32 14.61 1.02
CA ASN A 380 -53.58 13.19 1.24
C ASN A 380 -54.64 12.61 0.31
N LEU A 381 -54.44 11.35 -0.08
CA LEU A 381 -55.50 10.45 -0.53
C LEU A 381 -55.73 9.41 0.57
N ILE A 382 -56.96 9.24 1.01
CA ILE A 382 -57.38 8.25 2.00
C ILE A 382 -58.46 7.37 1.37
N VAL A 383 -58.27 6.04 1.45
CA VAL A 383 -59.26 5.04 1.08
C VAL A 383 -59.48 4.15 2.30
N GLU A 384 -60.68 4.22 2.87
CA GLU A 384 -61.06 3.48 4.08
C GLU A 384 -62.23 2.55 3.74
N ASP A 385 -62.13 1.28 4.16
CA ASP A 385 -63.17 0.27 3.98
C ASP A 385 -63.65 -0.29 5.32
N THR A 386 -64.88 -0.83 5.35
CA THR A 386 -65.47 -1.50 6.49
C THR A 386 -65.38 -3.03 6.38
N GLY A 387 -64.41 -3.53 5.66
CA GLY A 387 -64.25 -4.94 5.29
C GLY A 387 -63.70 -5.84 6.40
N ILE A 388 -63.04 -6.93 5.98
CA ILE A 388 -62.49 -7.94 6.87
C ILE A 388 -61.34 -7.46 7.72
N GLY A 389 -60.68 -6.37 7.35
CA GLY A 389 -59.47 -5.87 8.02
C GLY A 389 -58.24 -6.77 7.86
N ILE A 390 -57.15 -6.34 8.45
CA ILE A 390 -55.84 -6.97 8.33
C ILE A 390 -55.29 -7.24 9.75
N SER A 391 -54.77 -8.43 10.00
CA SER A 391 -54.13 -8.75 11.28
C SER A 391 -52.81 -7.99 11.46
N LYS A 392 -52.44 -7.67 12.71
CA LYS A 392 -51.21 -6.92 13.03
C LYS A 392 -49.95 -7.54 12.44
N GLU A 393 -49.87 -8.90 12.40
CA GLU A 393 -48.74 -9.65 11.86
C GLU A 393 -48.54 -9.45 10.34
N ASN A 394 -49.63 -9.12 9.64
CA ASN A 394 -49.66 -8.98 8.20
C ASN A 394 -49.51 -7.52 7.74
N LEU A 395 -49.68 -6.52 8.63
CA LEU A 395 -49.58 -5.10 8.25
C LEU A 395 -48.26 -4.71 7.61
N SER A 396 -47.13 -5.27 8.09
CA SER A 396 -45.81 -5.03 7.53
C SER A 396 -45.60 -5.66 6.14
N LYS A 397 -46.41 -6.67 5.78
CA LYS A 397 -46.26 -7.49 4.58
C LYS A 397 -47.24 -7.14 3.45
N VAL A 398 -48.29 -6.37 3.72
CA VAL A 398 -49.36 -6.10 2.71
C VAL A 398 -48.86 -5.40 1.44
N PHE A 399 -47.77 -4.68 1.55
CA PHE A 399 -47.12 -4.03 0.41
C PHE A 399 -46.03 -4.91 -0.26
N SER A 400 -45.82 -6.12 0.25
CA SER A 400 -44.85 -7.06 -0.37
C SER A 400 -45.47 -7.66 -1.64
N ARG A 401 -44.63 -7.98 -2.62
CA ARG A 401 -45.06 -8.58 -3.89
C ARG A 401 -45.62 -9.98 -3.65
N PHE A 402 -46.71 -10.33 -4.34
CA PHE A 402 -47.41 -11.61 -4.24
C PHE A 402 -47.94 -11.95 -2.84
N PHE A 403 -48.01 -10.96 -1.96
CA PHE A 403 -48.61 -11.19 -0.63
C PHE A 403 -50.13 -11.18 -0.69
N THR A 404 -50.73 -12.26 -0.19
CA THR A 404 -52.19 -12.39 -0.01
C THR A 404 -52.42 -13.02 1.38
N VAL A 405 -53.39 -12.50 2.12
CA VAL A 405 -53.75 -13.01 3.45
C VAL A 405 -54.31 -14.44 3.36
N ASP A 406 -55.05 -14.76 2.31
CA ASP A 406 -55.69 -16.06 2.06
C ASP A 406 -55.15 -16.71 0.79
N LYS A 407 -54.29 -17.69 0.92
CA LYS A 407 -53.82 -18.53 -0.23
C LYS A 407 -54.93 -19.50 -0.73
N SER A 408 -55.90 -19.85 0.11
CA SER A 408 -56.98 -20.81 -0.22
C SER A 408 -58.13 -20.24 -1.05
N HIS A 409 -58.33 -18.91 -1.02
CA HIS A 409 -59.41 -18.22 -1.77
C HIS A 409 -58.90 -17.55 -3.06
N SER A 410 -57.62 -17.70 -3.40
CA SER A 410 -57.02 -17.13 -4.61
C SER A 410 -57.59 -17.72 -5.93
N GLY A 411 -58.41 -18.79 -5.84
CA GLY A 411 -58.92 -19.52 -6.99
C GLY A 411 -60.14 -18.89 -7.71
N LYS A 412 -61.08 -18.21 -7.02
CA LYS A 412 -62.35 -17.76 -7.63
C LYS A 412 -62.47 -16.26 -7.82
N ASN A 413 -61.80 -15.41 -7.00
CA ASN A 413 -61.82 -13.94 -7.11
C ASN A 413 -60.53 -13.29 -6.61
N GLY A 414 -59.41 -14.01 -6.58
CA GLY A 414 -58.18 -13.54 -5.99
C GLY A 414 -57.28 -12.82 -6.99
N GLY A 415 -56.79 -11.63 -6.63
CA GLY A 415 -55.71 -10.97 -7.38
C GLY A 415 -54.34 -11.59 -7.00
N PHE A 416 -53.32 -11.31 -7.78
CA PHE A 416 -51.98 -11.86 -7.68
C PHE A 416 -51.15 -11.29 -6.50
N GLY A 417 -51.71 -10.44 -5.62
CA GLY A 417 -50.96 -9.78 -4.58
C GLY A 417 -49.95 -8.73 -5.05
N LEU A 418 -50.16 -8.21 -6.28
CA LEU A 418 -49.28 -7.18 -6.87
C LEU A 418 -49.83 -5.77 -6.72
N GLY A 419 -51.15 -5.56 -6.58
CA GLY A 419 -51.79 -4.25 -6.60
C GLY A 419 -51.27 -3.27 -5.53
N LEU A 420 -51.15 -3.70 -4.27
CA LEU A 420 -50.58 -2.85 -3.22
C LEU A 420 -49.05 -2.66 -3.35
N ALA A 421 -48.33 -3.64 -3.89
CA ALA A 421 -46.90 -3.49 -4.21
C ALA A 421 -46.70 -2.45 -5.34
N VAL A 422 -47.56 -2.45 -6.36
CA VAL A 422 -47.63 -1.43 -7.42
C VAL A 422 -47.90 -0.05 -6.82
N ALA A 423 -48.93 0.07 -5.96
CA ALA A 423 -49.27 1.31 -5.29
C ALA A 423 -48.09 1.89 -4.48
N LYS A 424 -47.44 1.05 -3.69
CA LYS A 424 -46.22 1.43 -2.93
C LYS A 424 -45.09 1.88 -3.86
N LYS A 425 -44.84 1.17 -4.97
CA LYS A 425 -43.79 1.50 -5.93
C LYS A 425 -44.01 2.84 -6.61
N ILE A 426 -45.28 3.13 -6.99
CA ILE A 426 -45.67 4.44 -7.54
C ILE A 426 -45.41 5.55 -6.51
N CYS A 427 -45.85 5.36 -5.25
CA CYS A 427 -45.61 6.34 -4.20
C CYS A 427 -44.10 6.61 -3.97
N VAL A 428 -43.30 5.57 -3.84
CA VAL A 428 -41.84 5.71 -3.64
C VAL A 428 -41.20 6.46 -4.80
N LYS A 429 -41.57 6.14 -6.05
CA LYS A 429 -41.00 6.80 -7.23
C LYS A 429 -41.44 8.27 -7.35
N SER A 430 -42.62 8.60 -6.87
CA SER A 430 -43.13 9.98 -6.83
C SER A 430 -42.71 10.76 -5.58
N GLY A 431 -41.91 10.17 -4.67
CA GLY A 431 -41.53 10.83 -3.42
C GLY A 431 -42.63 10.86 -2.34
N TRP A 432 -43.72 10.11 -2.55
CA TRP A 432 -44.89 10.08 -1.68
C TRP A 432 -44.76 8.96 -0.64
N GLN A 433 -45.51 9.11 0.46
CA GLN A 433 -45.56 8.10 1.51
C GLN A 433 -46.90 7.36 1.46
N ILE A 434 -46.87 6.02 1.57
CA ILE A 434 -48.09 5.20 1.71
C ILE A 434 -48.08 4.45 3.02
N GLY A 435 -49.17 4.47 3.75
CA GLY A 435 -49.35 3.77 5.02
C GLY A 435 -50.67 3.01 5.06
N VAL A 436 -50.79 2.07 6.03
CA VAL A 436 -52.00 1.33 6.30
C VAL A 436 -52.27 1.25 7.81
N GLU A 437 -53.51 1.52 8.19
CA GLU A 437 -54.05 1.26 9.54
C GLU A 437 -55.24 0.29 9.37
N SER A 438 -55.25 -0.80 10.16
CA SER A 438 -56.30 -1.78 10.03
C SER A 438 -56.43 -2.60 11.32
N GLU A 439 -57.68 -3.03 11.60
CA GLU A 439 -58.02 -3.95 12.65
C GLU A 439 -58.92 -5.06 12.10
N LEU A 440 -58.56 -6.30 12.42
CA LEU A 440 -59.28 -7.48 11.92
C LEU A 440 -60.76 -7.40 12.33
N GLY A 441 -61.66 -7.54 11.31
CA GLY A 441 -63.13 -7.45 11.48
C GLY A 441 -63.70 -6.04 11.45
N LYS A 442 -62.85 -4.98 11.45
CA LYS A 442 -63.32 -3.58 11.41
C LYS A 442 -63.12 -2.87 10.07
N GLY A 443 -62.14 -3.31 9.29
CA GLY A 443 -61.78 -2.72 8.01
C GLY A 443 -60.36 -2.20 7.96
N SER A 444 -60.01 -1.53 6.85
CA SER A 444 -58.68 -1.00 6.60
C SER A 444 -58.73 0.44 6.07
N LYS A 445 -57.72 1.24 6.44
CA LYS A 445 -57.53 2.61 6.01
C LYS A 445 -56.12 2.75 5.37
N PHE A 446 -56.11 2.98 4.09
CA PHE A 446 -54.91 3.28 3.33
C PHE A 446 -54.76 4.79 3.15
N THR A 447 -53.61 5.34 3.49
CA THR A 447 -53.32 6.76 3.39
C THR A 447 -52.08 6.97 2.53
N VAL A 448 -52.20 7.78 1.46
CA VAL A 448 -51.09 8.29 0.66
C VAL A 448 -50.89 9.76 1.00
N LYS A 449 -49.68 10.16 1.37
CA LYS A 449 -49.27 11.55 1.61
C LYS A 449 -48.42 12.01 0.41
N PHE A 450 -48.80 13.12 -0.18
CA PHE A 450 -48.15 13.70 -1.36
C PHE A 450 -46.95 14.59 -1.00
#